data_8b7d051a0cc7e5698e857f3fe1fb7a34
#
_entry.id   8b7d051a0cc7e5698e857f3fe1fb7a34
#
_cell.length_a   1.000
_cell.length_b   1.000
_cell.length_c   1.000
_cell.angle_alpha   90.00
_cell.angle_beta   90.00
_cell.angle_gamma   90.00
#
_symmetry.space_group_name_H-M   'P 1'
#
loop_
_entity.id
_entity.type
_entity.pdbx_description
1 polymer ?
#
loop_
_entity_poly.entity_id
_entity_poly.type
_entity_poly.pdbx_seq_one_letter_code
_entity_poly.pdbx_strand_id
1 'polypeptide(L)'
;LMHKVTLARNEISPLLDRLILQLEAEGRLTQRAHCRRIQRRIEVAHNEWDLTPPIIDLSSASAMGFKFSSTAHALVARILDKTQVLVGELTGKSLTQH
;
A
#
# COMPACT_ATOMS: atom_id res chain seq x y z
N LEU A 1 -19.48 -4.97 3.80
CA LEU A 1 -19.14 -5.06 3.12
C LEU A 1 -17.93 -4.67 2.33
N MET A 2 -18.10 -3.62 1.62
CA MET A 2 -16.99 -3.09 0.79
C MET A 2 -16.08 -2.15 1.57
N HIS A 3 -16.23 -2.16 2.89
CA HIS A 3 -15.55 -1.18 3.75
C HIS A 3 -14.03 -1.18 3.57
N LYS A 4 -13.40 -2.35 3.58
CA LYS A 4 -11.95 -2.42 3.50
C LYS A 4 -11.43 -2.05 2.11
N VAL A 5 -12.16 -2.41 1.07
CA VAL A 5 -11.80 -2.00 -0.29
C VAL A 5 -11.93 -0.49 -0.43
N THR A 6 -13.02 0.07 0.09
CA THR A 6 -13.23 1.52 0.08
C THR A 6 -12.14 2.24 0.85
N LEU A 7 -11.78 1.71 2.02
CA LEU A 7 -10.71 2.29 2.83
C LEU A 7 -9.38 2.31 2.06
N ALA A 8 -9.04 1.20 1.41
CA ALA A 8 -7.81 1.12 0.64
C ALA A 8 -7.81 2.14 -0.50
N ARG A 9 -8.91 2.25 -1.23
CA ARG A 9 -9.00 3.20 -2.32
C ARG A 9 -8.96 4.64 -1.85
N ASN A 10 -9.61 4.95 -0.74
CA ASN A 10 -9.74 6.32 -0.29
C ASN A 10 -8.56 6.81 0.53
N GLU A 11 -7.84 5.92 1.20
CA GLU A 11 -6.77 6.33 2.11
C GLU A 11 -5.38 5.89 1.66
N ILE A 12 -5.26 4.76 0.99
CA ILE A 12 -3.95 4.26 0.55
C ILE A 12 -3.65 4.70 -0.86
N SER A 13 -4.60 4.58 -1.77
CA SER A 13 -4.37 4.91 -3.17
C SER A 13 -3.93 6.37 -3.39
N PRO A 14 -4.54 7.38 -2.72
CA PRO A 14 -4.06 8.75 -2.88
C PRO A 14 -2.64 8.96 -2.38
N LEU A 15 -2.24 8.25 -1.32
CA LEU A 15 -0.86 8.34 -0.84
C LEU A 15 0.10 7.68 -1.82
N LEU A 16 -0.33 6.60 -2.46
CA LEU A 16 0.46 5.97 -3.51
C LEU A 16 0.62 6.90 -4.71
N ASP A 17 -0.41 7.67 -5.07
CA ASP A 17 -0.29 8.69 -6.11
C ASP A 17 0.82 9.66 -5.80
N ARG A 18 0.84 10.16 -4.58
CA ARG A 18 1.87 11.12 -4.15
C ARG A 18 3.25 10.50 -4.20
N LEU A 19 3.36 9.26 -3.74
CA LEU A 19 4.64 8.56 -3.76
C LEU A 19 5.11 8.32 -5.19
N ILE A 20 4.21 7.91 -6.06
CA ILE A 20 4.54 7.69 -7.47
C ILE A 20 5.08 8.97 -8.11
N LEU A 21 4.42 10.11 -7.88
CA LEU A 21 4.88 11.38 -8.40
C LEU A 21 6.25 11.77 -7.83
N GLN A 22 6.47 11.50 -6.55
CA GLN A 22 7.74 11.79 -5.93
C GLN A 22 8.86 10.92 -6.50
N LEU A 23 8.60 9.63 -6.69
CA LEU A 23 9.57 8.71 -7.26
C LEU A 23 9.88 9.07 -8.71
N GLU A 24 8.87 9.51 -9.45
CA GLU A 24 9.05 9.97 -10.82
C GLU A 24 9.97 11.20 -10.86
N ALA A 25 9.73 12.15 -9.96
CA ALA A 25 10.56 13.36 -9.88
C ALA A 25 12.00 13.03 -9.51
N GLU A 26 12.22 11.94 -8.77
CA GLU A 26 13.55 11.52 -8.36
C GLU A 26 14.20 10.56 -9.35
N GLY A 27 13.51 10.20 -10.42
CA GLY A 27 14.03 9.26 -11.40
C GLY A 27 14.06 7.81 -10.94
N ARG A 28 13.34 7.47 -9.88
CA ARG A 28 13.30 6.11 -9.33
C ARG A 28 12.25 5.27 -10.05
N LEU A 29 12.52 4.93 -11.30
CA LEU A 29 11.51 4.33 -12.18
C LEU A 29 11.11 2.92 -11.79
N THR A 30 12.04 2.11 -11.27
CA THR A 30 11.72 0.77 -10.83
C THR A 30 10.76 0.80 -9.64
N GLN A 31 11.05 1.66 -8.68
CA GLN A 31 10.20 1.81 -7.50
C GLN A 31 8.84 2.38 -7.89
N ARG A 32 8.83 3.32 -8.82
CA ARG A 32 7.59 3.89 -9.35
C ARG A 32 6.72 2.80 -9.98
N ALA A 33 7.32 1.97 -10.82
CA ALA A 33 6.59 0.91 -11.50
C ALA A 33 5.99 -0.08 -10.50
N HIS A 34 6.73 -0.41 -9.45
CA HIS A 34 6.25 -1.29 -8.41
C HIS A 34 5.03 -0.69 -7.70
N CYS A 35 5.11 0.58 -7.34
CA CYS A 35 4.00 1.27 -6.67
C CYS A 35 2.77 1.38 -7.56
N ARG A 36 2.96 1.63 -8.86
CA ARG A 36 1.84 1.72 -9.79
C ARG A 36 1.13 0.38 -9.93
N ARG A 37 1.87 -0.71 -9.94
CA ARG A 37 1.29 -2.05 -10.01
C ARG A 37 0.42 -2.32 -8.79
N ILE A 38 0.93 -1.97 -7.61
CA ILE A 38 0.19 -2.14 -6.37
C ILE A 38 -1.08 -1.28 -6.39
N GLN A 39 -0.95 -0.03 -6.79
CA GLN A 39 -2.09 0.89 -6.85
C GLN A 39 -3.18 0.35 -7.77
N ARG A 40 -2.78 -0.15 -8.94
CA ARG A 40 -3.75 -0.69 -9.89
C ARG A 40 -4.50 -1.87 -9.31
N ARG A 41 -3.80 -2.75 -8.59
CA ARG A 41 -4.45 -3.89 -7.95
C ARG A 41 -5.46 -3.46 -6.90
N ILE A 42 -5.15 -2.41 -6.16
CA ILE A 42 -6.08 -1.86 -5.19
C ILE A 42 -7.32 -1.29 -5.89
N GLU A 43 -7.09 -0.57 -6.99
CA GLU A 43 -8.18 0.09 -7.71
C GLU A 43 -9.13 -0.89 -8.36
N VAL A 44 -8.65 -2.05 -8.79
CA VAL A 44 -9.50 -3.05 -9.44
C VAL A 44 -10.02 -4.11 -8.48
N ALA A 45 -9.67 -4.03 -7.21
CA ALA A 45 -10.11 -5.01 -6.22
C ALA A 45 -11.62 -4.95 -6.03
N HIS A 46 -12.26 -6.10 -6.00
CA HIS A 46 -13.70 -6.20 -5.79
C HIS A 46 -14.06 -6.61 -4.38
N ASN A 47 -13.12 -7.26 -3.68
CA ASN A 47 -13.38 -7.76 -2.34
C ASN A 47 -12.08 -7.84 -1.56
N GLU A 48 -12.18 -8.27 -0.30
CA GLU A 48 -11.02 -8.32 0.59
C GLU A 48 -9.94 -9.28 0.12
N TRP A 49 -10.32 -10.36 -0.55
CA TRP A 49 -9.35 -11.32 -1.07
C TRP A 49 -8.45 -10.68 -2.12
N ASP A 50 -9.05 -9.80 -2.94
CA ASP A 50 -8.30 -9.11 -3.97
C ASP A 50 -7.33 -8.09 -3.38
N LEU A 51 -7.59 -7.62 -2.16
CA LEU A 51 -6.72 -6.67 -1.49
C LEU A 51 -5.48 -7.32 -0.89
N THR A 52 -5.56 -8.59 -0.55
CA THR A 52 -4.48 -9.24 0.19
C THR A 52 -3.13 -9.17 -0.53
N PRO A 53 -3.02 -9.53 -1.83
CA PRO A 53 -1.72 -9.44 -2.50
C PRO A 53 -1.12 -8.05 -2.53
N PRO A 54 -1.86 -6.99 -2.94
CA PRO A 54 -1.24 -5.66 -2.97
C PRO A 54 -0.89 -5.14 -1.59
N ILE A 55 -1.66 -5.48 -0.57
CA ILE A 55 -1.36 -5.04 0.79
C ILE A 55 -0.10 -5.74 1.32
N ILE A 56 0.06 -7.01 1.02
CA ILE A 56 1.27 -7.74 1.39
C ILE A 56 2.47 -7.15 0.65
N ASP A 57 2.32 -6.82 -0.64
CA ASP A 57 3.39 -6.21 -1.41
C ASP A 57 3.82 -4.88 -0.82
N LEU A 58 2.87 -4.06 -0.37
CA LEU A 58 3.18 -2.80 0.29
C LEU A 58 3.96 -3.04 1.59
N SER A 59 3.51 -3.99 2.39
CA SER A 59 4.17 -4.30 3.66
C SER A 59 5.59 -4.79 3.45
N SER A 60 5.86 -5.42 2.33
CA SER A 60 7.17 -5.99 2.01
C SER A 60 8.10 -5.02 1.29
N ALA A 61 7.60 -3.85 0.86
CA ALA A 61 8.37 -2.95 0.01
C ALA A 61 9.70 -2.55 0.62
N SER A 62 9.71 -2.23 1.91
CA SER A 62 10.95 -1.83 2.57
C SER A 62 11.92 -3.02 2.70
N ALA A 63 11.40 -4.23 2.81
CA ALA A 63 12.22 -5.43 2.91
C ALA A 63 12.87 -5.80 1.57
N MET A 64 12.39 -5.25 0.47
CA MET A 64 12.95 -5.50 -0.85
C MET A 64 14.20 -4.68 -1.13
N GLY A 65 14.66 -3.91 -0.14
CA GLY A 65 15.88 -3.16 -0.29
C GLY A 65 15.74 -1.83 -1.02
N PHE A 66 14.52 -1.38 -1.24
CA PHE A 66 14.30 -0.07 -1.85
C PHE A 66 14.79 1.02 -0.92
N LYS A 67 15.56 1.94 -1.47
CA LYS A 67 16.02 3.11 -0.73
C LYS A 67 15.21 4.32 -1.19
N PHE A 68 14.74 5.08 -0.22
CA PHE A 68 13.90 6.25 -0.48
C PHE A 68 14.57 7.51 0.04
N SER A 69 14.32 8.62 -0.66
CA SER A 69 14.69 9.93 -0.14
C SER A 69 13.87 10.22 1.13
N SER A 70 14.26 11.27 1.86
CA SER A 70 13.51 11.67 3.06
C SER A 70 12.04 11.92 2.76
N THR A 71 11.76 12.60 1.65
CA THR A 71 10.39 12.93 1.27
C THR A 71 9.61 11.67 0.91
N ALA A 72 10.19 10.79 0.09
CA ALA A 72 9.54 9.54 -0.28
C ALA A 72 9.37 8.64 0.93
N HIS A 73 10.36 8.61 1.81
CA HIS A 73 10.29 7.79 3.02
C HIS A 73 9.13 8.21 3.93
N ALA A 74 8.90 9.52 4.05
CA ALA A 74 7.78 10.01 4.85
C ALA A 74 6.44 9.53 4.29
N LEU A 75 6.31 9.52 2.96
CA LEU A 75 5.10 9.00 2.32
C LEU A 75 4.95 7.50 2.53
N VAL A 76 6.06 6.77 2.40
CA VAL A 76 6.05 5.32 2.63
C VAL A 76 5.63 5.01 4.06
N ALA A 77 6.13 5.76 5.04
CA ALA A 77 5.77 5.55 6.43
C ALA A 77 4.27 5.72 6.66
N ARG A 78 3.69 6.76 6.04
CA ARG A 78 2.24 6.98 6.16
C ARG A 78 1.45 5.86 5.50
N ILE A 79 1.90 5.41 4.34
CA ILE A 79 1.25 4.31 3.63
C ILE A 79 1.32 3.03 4.48
N LEU A 80 2.48 2.76 5.07
CA LEU A 80 2.64 1.57 5.91
C LEU A 80 1.75 1.61 7.14
N ASP A 81 1.58 2.78 7.76
CA ASP A 81 0.66 2.93 8.86
C ASP A 81 -0.76 2.52 8.47
N LYS A 82 -1.24 3.06 7.34
CA LYS A 82 -2.56 2.72 6.84
C LYS A 82 -2.67 1.24 6.48
N THR A 83 -1.60 0.72 5.88
CA THR A 83 -1.54 -0.68 5.47
C THR A 83 -1.62 -1.60 6.67
N GLN A 84 -0.94 -1.27 7.77
CA GLN A 84 -0.95 -2.10 8.96
C GLN A 84 -2.32 -2.14 9.61
N VAL A 85 -3.03 -1.02 9.61
CA VAL A 85 -4.39 -1.00 10.12
C VAL A 85 -5.25 -1.96 9.29
N LEU A 86 -5.10 -1.90 7.98
CA LEU A 86 -5.87 -2.75 7.08
C LEU A 86 -5.51 -4.22 7.23
N VAL A 87 -4.23 -4.53 7.35
CA VAL A 87 -3.77 -5.91 7.57
C VAL A 87 -4.35 -6.45 8.87
N GLY A 88 -4.34 -5.63 9.93
CA GLY A 88 -4.93 -6.00 11.19
C GLY A 88 -6.39 -6.35 11.05
N GLU A 89 -7.14 -5.60 10.24
CA GLU A 89 -8.54 -5.88 10.01
C GLU A 89 -8.77 -7.12 9.16
N LEU A 90 -7.89 -7.38 8.19
CA LEU A 90 -8.02 -8.54 7.33
C LEU A 90 -7.70 -9.85 8.05
N THR A 91 -6.80 -9.80 9.02
CA THR A 91 -6.34 -10.99 9.74
C THR A 91 -6.71 -10.99 11.22
N GLY A 92 -7.04 -9.82 11.77
CA GLY A 92 -7.18 -9.64 13.19
C GLY A 92 -8.26 -10.49 13.82
N LYS A 93 -9.35 -10.70 13.11
CA LYS A 93 -10.44 -11.52 13.66
C LYS A 93 -10.00 -12.93 13.95
N SER A 94 -9.17 -13.50 13.08
CA SER A 94 -8.65 -14.84 13.30
C SER A 94 -7.74 -14.87 14.53
N LEU A 95 -7.01 -13.79 14.76
CA LEU A 95 -6.07 -13.71 15.86
C LEU A 95 -6.76 -13.40 17.18
N THR A 96 -7.86 -12.67 17.15
CA THR A 96 -8.52 -12.21 18.36
C THR A 96 -9.61 -13.16 18.87
N GLN A 97 -9.86 -14.22 18.17
CA GLN A 97 -10.88 -15.18 18.55
C GLN A 97 -10.37 -16.25 19.50
N HIS A 98 -9.27 -16.03 20.11
CA HIS A 98 -8.71 -17.01 21.04
C HIS A 98 -8.85 -16.66 22.48
#